data_d9f439dd8f6a23792c68df73b5b1cbe4
#
_entry.id   d9f439dd8f6a23792c68df73b5b1cbe4
#
_cell.length_a   1.000
_cell.length_b   1.000
_cell.length_c   1.000
_cell.angle_alpha   90.00
_cell.angle_beta   90.00
_cell.angle_gamma   90.00
#
_symmetry.space_group_name_H-M   'P 1'
#
loop_
_entity.id
_entity.type
_entity.pdbx_description
1 polymer ?
#
loop_
_entity_poly.entity_id
_entity_poly.type
_entity_poly.pdbx_seq_one_letter_code
_entity_poly.pdbx_strand_id
1 'polypeptide(L)'
;MEKEINWSRSQNRMERMESTLAARQPGLVVVLENVHDKHNLGAILRSCDAVGVMKVMMVYYIESPPEISKTSASGALKWLEFETFRSIKTCYEKLKKEGYQILATKIEPQAKQLYSYDLTRNTAIVMGNEHRGISEEAAEGADGLIYIPMKGMVESVNVSVASAICLFEAMRQ
;
A
#
# COMPACT_ATOMS: atom_id res chain seq x y z
N MET A 1 -43.16 -15.43 13.03
CA MET A 1 -42.79 -15.42 11.61
C MET A 1 -41.26 -15.46 11.57
N GLU A 2 -40.70 -16.65 11.57
CA GLU A 2 -39.26 -16.88 11.49
C GLU A 2 -38.78 -16.44 10.09
N LYS A 3 -37.78 -15.58 10.04
CA LYS A 3 -37.13 -15.24 8.77
C LYS A 3 -36.35 -16.46 8.31
N GLU A 4 -36.82 -17.10 7.24
CA GLU A 4 -36.01 -18.12 6.56
C GLU A 4 -34.63 -17.57 6.25
N ILE A 5 -33.60 -18.16 6.86
CA ILE A 5 -32.22 -17.82 6.60
C ILE A 5 -31.90 -18.33 5.19
N ASN A 6 -31.63 -17.42 4.26
CA ASN A 6 -31.27 -17.77 2.89
C ASN A 6 -29.86 -18.36 2.85
N TRP A 7 -29.75 -19.66 3.09
CA TRP A 7 -28.51 -20.43 3.17
C TRP A 7 -27.64 -20.32 1.90
N SER A 8 -28.24 -20.16 0.71
CA SER A 8 -27.52 -20.03 -0.55
C SER A 8 -26.69 -18.72 -0.59
N ARG A 9 -27.22 -17.62 -0.06
CA ARG A 9 -26.48 -16.34 0.04
C ARG A 9 -25.35 -16.39 1.07
N SER A 10 -25.51 -17.15 2.15
CA SER A 10 -24.48 -17.32 3.17
C SER A 10 -23.34 -18.21 2.67
N GLN A 11 -23.63 -19.30 1.96
CA GLN A 11 -22.63 -20.16 1.33
C GLN A 11 -21.80 -19.41 0.28
N ASN A 12 -22.44 -18.74 -0.68
CA ASN A 12 -21.74 -17.92 -1.67
C ASN A 12 -20.87 -16.82 -1.03
N ARG A 13 -21.28 -16.29 0.13
CA ARG A 13 -20.48 -15.32 0.87
C ARG A 13 -19.25 -15.95 1.53
N MET A 14 -19.40 -17.12 2.13
CA MET A 14 -18.29 -17.86 2.75
C MET A 14 -17.26 -18.28 1.71
N GLU A 15 -17.66 -18.88 0.61
CA GLU A 15 -16.80 -19.27 -0.49
C GLU A 15 -16.03 -18.06 -1.05
N ARG A 16 -16.70 -16.90 -1.21
CA ARG A 16 -16.04 -15.67 -1.63
C ARG A 16 -15.04 -15.16 -0.59
N MET A 17 -15.33 -15.29 0.70
CA MET A 17 -14.39 -14.91 1.77
C MET A 17 -13.18 -15.81 1.78
N GLU A 18 -13.36 -17.13 1.67
CA GLU A 18 -12.28 -18.11 1.61
C GLU A 18 -11.40 -17.89 0.38
N SER A 19 -11.97 -17.69 -0.79
CA SER A 19 -11.20 -17.40 -2.01
C SER A 19 -10.44 -16.08 -1.91
N THR A 20 -11.05 -15.05 -1.29
CA THR A 20 -10.36 -13.76 -1.05
C THR A 20 -9.19 -13.92 -0.10
N LEU A 21 -9.35 -14.68 0.99
CA LEU A 21 -8.26 -14.94 1.95
C LEU A 21 -7.13 -15.74 1.32
N ALA A 22 -7.47 -16.76 0.52
CA ALA A 22 -6.48 -17.57 -0.18
C ALA A 22 -5.67 -16.78 -1.23
N ALA A 23 -6.22 -15.69 -1.76
CA ALA A 23 -5.57 -14.81 -2.72
C ALA A 23 -4.75 -13.68 -2.09
N ARG A 24 -4.67 -13.61 -0.75
CA ARG A 24 -3.89 -12.58 -0.07
C ARG A 24 -2.39 -12.76 -0.26
N GLN A 25 -1.69 -11.62 -0.28
CA GLN A 25 -0.23 -11.54 -0.45
C GLN A 25 0.43 -11.07 0.87
N PRO A 26 0.72 -11.99 1.81
CA PRO A 26 1.29 -11.62 3.12
C PRO A 26 2.70 -11.04 3.00
N GLY A 27 3.41 -11.33 1.91
CA GLY A 27 4.73 -10.79 1.62
C GLY A 27 4.73 -9.37 1.03
N LEU A 28 3.56 -8.75 0.77
CA LEU A 28 3.47 -7.39 0.24
C LEU A 28 2.87 -6.43 1.27
N VAL A 29 3.62 -5.38 1.61
CA VAL A 29 3.24 -4.35 2.58
C VAL A 29 3.30 -2.98 1.92
N VAL A 30 2.37 -2.11 2.27
CA VAL A 30 2.40 -0.69 1.88
C VAL A 30 2.72 0.18 3.08
N VAL A 31 3.67 1.08 2.91
CA VAL A 31 4.00 2.12 3.90
C VAL A 31 3.53 3.47 3.35
N LEU A 32 2.73 4.18 4.11
CA LEU A 32 2.20 5.49 3.76
C LEU A 32 2.80 6.55 4.66
N GLU A 33 3.71 7.35 4.12
CA GLU A 33 4.40 8.41 4.85
C GLU A 33 3.69 9.75 4.65
N ASN A 34 2.99 10.23 5.69
CA ASN A 34 2.30 11.52 5.71
C ASN A 34 1.36 11.76 4.51
N VAL A 35 0.74 10.73 3.96
CA VAL A 35 -0.28 10.87 2.91
C VAL A 35 -1.47 11.62 3.48
N HIS A 36 -1.75 12.83 2.96
CA HIS A 36 -2.65 13.78 3.61
C HIS A 36 -4.07 13.77 3.02
N ASP A 37 -4.20 13.63 1.71
CA ASP A 37 -5.52 13.67 1.06
C ASP A 37 -6.31 12.38 1.31
N LYS A 38 -7.50 12.53 1.93
CA LYS A 38 -8.37 11.40 2.27
C LYS A 38 -8.88 10.61 1.06
N HIS A 39 -8.98 11.24 -0.12
CA HIS A 39 -9.41 10.58 -1.35
C HIS A 39 -8.27 9.73 -1.91
N ASN A 40 -7.04 10.25 -1.89
CA ASN A 40 -5.86 9.48 -2.25
C ASN A 40 -5.67 8.29 -1.32
N LEU A 41 -5.74 8.53 -0.01
CA LEU A 41 -5.67 7.45 0.98
C LEU A 41 -6.74 6.37 0.72
N GLY A 42 -8.00 6.77 0.54
CA GLY A 42 -9.08 5.84 0.23
C GLY A 42 -8.85 5.04 -1.07
N ALA A 43 -8.32 5.68 -2.12
CA ALA A 43 -8.00 5.04 -3.39
C ALA A 43 -6.82 4.04 -3.24
N ILE A 44 -5.77 4.40 -2.49
CA ILE A 44 -4.64 3.51 -2.18
C ILE A 44 -5.14 2.26 -1.44
N LEU A 45 -5.95 2.44 -0.39
CA LEU A 45 -6.47 1.31 0.39
C LEU A 45 -7.35 0.36 -0.44
N ARG A 46 -8.11 0.90 -1.39
CA ARG A 46 -8.86 0.07 -2.35
C ARG A 46 -7.93 -0.70 -3.28
N SER A 47 -6.84 -0.09 -3.74
CA SER A 47 -5.82 -0.76 -4.56
C SER A 47 -5.11 -1.86 -3.75
N CYS A 48 -4.80 -1.61 -2.48
CA CYS A 48 -4.25 -2.62 -1.56
C CYS A 48 -5.17 -3.84 -1.45
N ASP A 49 -6.46 -3.61 -1.19
CA ASP A 49 -7.44 -4.71 -1.11
C ASP A 49 -7.57 -5.46 -2.44
N ALA A 50 -7.61 -4.74 -3.57
CA ALA A 50 -7.76 -5.32 -4.91
C ALA A 50 -6.62 -6.27 -5.29
N VAL A 51 -5.38 -5.97 -4.88
CA VAL A 51 -4.20 -6.82 -5.16
C VAL A 51 -3.88 -7.81 -4.03
N GLY A 52 -4.66 -7.82 -2.97
CA GLY A 52 -4.50 -8.78 -1.87
C GLY A 52 -3.50 -8.38 -0.79
N VAL A 53 -3.05 -7.15 -0.72
CA VAL A 53 -2.28 -6.64 0.43
C VAL A 53 -3.09 -6.83 1.71
N MET A 54 -2.43 -7.29 2.77
CA MET A 54 -3.06 -7.45 4.09
C MET A 54 -2.69 -6.31 5.04
N LYS A 55 -1.43 -5.87 5.02
CA LYS A 55 -0.88 -4.94 6.00
C LYS A 55 -0.56 -3.59 5.38
N VAL A 56 -1.04 -2.52 6.01
CA VAL A 56 -0.70 -1.13 5.66
C VAL A 56 -0.07 -0.46 6.88
N MET A 57 1.13 0.03 6.73
CA MET A 57 1.86 0.77 7.77
C MET A 57 1.69 2.27 7.53
N MET A 58 1.12 2.96 8.49
CA MET A 58 0.81 4.39 8.44
C MET A 58 1.84 5.15 9.27
N VAL A 59 2.71 5.91 8.62
CA VAL A 59 3.75 6.70 9.27
C VAL A 59 3.37 8.17 9.24
N TYR A 60 3.00 8.73 10.39
CA TYR A 60 2.54 10.11 10.53
C TYR A 60 3.25 10.80 11.70
N TYR A 61 4.05 11.80 11.37
CA TYR A 61 4.83 12.58 12.34
C TYR A 61 4.79 14.09 12.07
N ILE A 62 4.31 14.51 10.91
CA ILE A 62 4.10 15.93 10.56
C ILE A 62 2.64 16.29 10.83
N GLU A 63 1.73 15.47 10.34
CA GLU A 63 0.29 15.70 10.40
C GLU A 63 -0.41 14.50 11.06
N SER A 64 -1.66 14.68 11.46
CA SER A 64 -2.48 13.55 11.89
C SER A 64 -2.98 12.78 10.66
N PRO A 65 -3.10 11.44 10.75
CA PRO A 65 -3.71 10.68 9.66
C PRO A 65 -5.12 11.21 9.38
N PRO A 66 -5.49 11.36 8.10
CA PRO A 66 -6.84 11.79 7.73
C PRO A 66 -7.87 10.75 8.16
N GLU A 67 -9.07 11.21 8.49
CA GLU A 67 -10.19 10.31 8.76
C GLU A 67 -10.56 9.53 7.49
N ILE A 68 -10.45 8.21 7.56
CA ILE A 68 -10.81 7.34 6.46
C ILE A 68 -12.32 7.11 6.49
N SER A 69 -13.03 7.71 5.55
CA SER A 69 -14.46 7.47 5.44
C SER A 69 -14.74 6.04 4.94
N LYS A 70 -15.72 5.37 5.55
CA LYS A 70 -16.16 4.02 5.13
C LYS A 70 -16.60 3.98 3.66
N THR A 71 -17.08 5.11 3.13
CA THR A 71 -17.48 5.27 1.73
C THR A 71 -16.29 5.38 0.79
N SER A 72 -15.23 6.11 1.17
CA SER A 72 -14.04 6.31 0.31
C SER A 72 -13.28 5.01 0.09
N ALA A 73 -13.20 4.14 1.10
CA ALA A 73 -12.50 2.87 1.03
C ALA A 73 -13.39 1.68 0.57
N SER A 74 -14.67 1.91 0.26
CA SER A 74 -15.60 0.91 -0.31
C SER A 74 -15.56 -0.48 0.37
N GLY A 75 -15.39 -0.51 1.70
CA GLY A 75 -15.32 -1.76 2.47
C GLY A 75 -13.94 -2.41 2.58
N ALA A 76 -12.92 -1.92 1.87
CA ALA A 76 -11.54 -2.41 1.94
C ALA A 76 -10.97 -2.42 3.37
N LEU A 77 -11.38 -1.44 4.20
CA LEU A 77 -10.97 -1.34 5.61
C LEU A 77 -11.22 -2.59 6.45
N LYS A 78 -12.16 -3.44 6.06
CA LYS A 78 -12.49 -4.68 6.78
C LYS A 78 -11.46 -5.79 6.53
N TRP A 79 -10.65 -5.64 5.49
CA TRP A 79 -9.73 -6.65 4.98
C TRP A 79 -8.27 -6.25 5.13
N LEU A 80 -8.01 -5.06 5.67
CA LEU A 80 -6.67 -4.51 5.85
C LEU A 80 -6.35 -4.38 7.33
N GLU A 81 -5.15 -4.75 7.68
CA GLU A 81 -4.55 -4.53 8.99
C GLU A 81 -3.76 -3.22 8.96
N PHE A 82 -3.99 -2.37 9.96
CA PHE A 82 -3.31 -1.09 10.07
C PHE A 82 -2.36 -1.08 11.25
N GLU A 83 -1.15 -0.60 11.01
CA GLU A 83 -0.18 -0.33 12.06
C GLU A 83 0.33 1.10 11.92
N THR A 84 0.35 1.85 13.02
CA THR A 84 0.71 3.28 13.00
C THR A 84 2.04 3.53 13.67
N PHE A 85 2.88 4.35 13.05
CA PHE A 85 4.20 4.75 13.51
C PHE A 85 4.32 6.27 13.58
N ARG A 86 5.16 6.75 14.49
CA ARG A 86 5.49 8.17 14.66
C ARG A 86 6.85 8.54 14.07
N SER A 87 7.57 7.59 13.47
CA SER A 87 8.80 7.83 12.72
C SER A 87 9.00 6.76 11.65
N ILE A 88 9.65 7.15 10.56
CA ILE A 88 10.00 6.22 9.49
C ILE A 88 11.02 5.18 9.98
N LYS A 89 11.94 5.59 10.82
CA LYS A 89 12.98 4.74 11.39
C LYS A 89 12.38 3.52 12.11
N THR A 90 11.43 3.74 13.03
CA THR A 90 10.82 2.62 13.78
C THR A 90 9.99 1.70 12.89
N CYS A 91 9.36 2.24 11.85
CA CYS A 91 8.67 1.44 10.84
C CYS A 91 9.66 0.55 10.07
N TYR A 92 10.76 1.13 9.60
CA TYR A 92 11.79 0.41 8.84
C TYR A 92 12.53 -0.64 9.68
N GLU A 93 12.86 -0.34 10.93
CA GLU A 93 13.46 -1.31 11.86
C GLU A 93 12.58 -2.56 12.00
N LYS A 94 11.26 -2.38 12.11
CA LYS A 94 10.32 -3.49 12.17
C LYS A 94 10.31 -4.28 10.86
N LEU A 95 10.18 -3.60 9.71
CA LEU A 95 10.16 -4.25 8.40
C LEU A 95 11.44 -5.05 8.14
N LYS A 96 12.61 -4.48 8.44
CA LYS A 96 13.91 -5.16 8.31
C LYS A 96 14.00 -6.40 9.21
N LYS A 97 13.51 -6.29 10.45
CA LYS A 97 13.44 -7.43 11.39
C LYS A 97 12.51 -8.55 10.88
N GLU A 98 11.44 -8.19 10.17
CA GLU A 98 10.50 -9.14 9.56
C GLU A 98 10.98 -9.66 8.19
N GLY A 99 12.16 -9.23 7.70
CA GLY A 99 12.79 -9.70 6.46
C GLY A 99 12.23 -9.09 5.18
N TYR A 100 11.62 -7.91 5.26
CA TYR A 100 11.18 -7.18 4.08
C TYR A 100 12.30 -6.39 3.43
N GLN A 101 12.40 -6.44 2.09
CA GLN A 101 13.07 -5.38 1.35
C GLN A 101 12.19 -4.13 1.33
N ILE A 102 12.80 -2.97 1.49
CA ILE A 102 12.09 -1.69 1.53
C ILE A 102 12.40 -0.91 0.27
N LEU A 103 11.39 -0.67 -0.56
CA LEU A 103 11.50 0.08 -1.79
C LEU A 103 10.70 1.38 -1.69
N ALA A 104 11.38 2.50 -1.77
CA ALA A 104 10.76 3.81 -1.59
C ALA A 104 10.61 4.57 -2.92
N THR A 105 9.44 5.19 -3.14
CA THR A 105 9.13 5.89 -4.39
C THR A 105 9.76 7.27 -4.39
N LYS A 106 10.78 7.47 -5.23
CA LYS A 106 11.45 8.79 -5.41
C LYS A 106 12.06 8.88 -6.80
N ILE A 107 11.97 10.06 -7.41
CA ILE A 107 12.62 10.33 -8.69
C ILE A 107 13.96 11.00 -8.42
N GLU A 108 15.02 10.20 -8.47
CA GLU A 108 16.41 10.64 -8.24
C GLU A 108 17.37 9.87 -9.16
N PRO A 109 18.59 10.38 -9.40
CA PRO A 109 19.56 9.73 -10.31
C PRO A 109 19.91 8.29 -9.95
N GLN A 110 19.92 7.93 -8.65
CA GLN A 110 20.19 6.58 -8.16
C GLN A 110 18.97 5.65 -8.16
N ALA A 111 17.77 6.20 -8.39
CA ALA A 111 16.56 5.39 -8.45
C ALA A 111 16.55 4.50 -9.68
N LYS A 112 16.01 3.30 -9.55
CA LYS A 112 15.83 2.36 -10.65
C LYS A 112 14.36 2.27 -11.06
N GLN A 113 14.11 1.85 -12.28
CA GLN A 113 12.75 1.61 -12.73
C GLN A 113 12.07 0.53 -11.88
N LEU A 114 10.81 0.74 -11.53
CA LEU A 114 9.99 -0.23 -10.81
C LEU A 114 10.13 -1.66 -11.39
N TYR A 115 10.06 -1.75 -12.71
CA TYR A 115 10.06 -3.02 -13.45
C TYR A 115 11.40 -3.77 -13.44
N SER A 116 12.47 -3.17 -12.92
CA SER A 116 13.79 -3.79 -12.79
C SER A 116 14.03 -4.43 -11.42
N TYR A 117 13.10 -4.30 -10.50
CA TYR A 117 13.19 -4.92 -9.17
C TYR A 117 12.50 -6.29 -9.14
N ASP A 118 13.06 -7.20 -8.36
CA ASP A 118 12.42 -8.45 -7.98
C ASP A 118 11.43 -8.16 -6.83
N LEU A 119 10.14 -8.19 -7.13
CA LEU A 119 9.05 -7.97 -6.20
C LEU A 119 8.42 -9.28 -5.69
N THR A 120 8.98 -10.43 -6.06
CA THR A 120 8.52 -11.75 -5.58
C THR A 120 8.94 -12.04 -4.14
N ARG A 121 9.89 -11.24 -3.61
CA ARG A 121 10.34 -11.28 -2.22
C ARG A 121 9.35 -10.57 -1.31
N ASN A 122 9.48 -10.78 -0.01
CA ASN A 122 8.80 -9.93 0.97
C ASN A 122 9.19 -8.46 0.73
N THR A 123 8.23 -7.66 0.28
CA THR A 123 8.49 -6.28 -0.19
C THR A 123 7.57 -5.28 0.51
N ALA A 124 8.16 -4.22 1.04
CA ALA A 124 7.46 -3.04 1.52
C ALA A 124 7.63 -1.91 0.52
N ILE A 125 6.52 -1.40 -0.04
CA ILE A 125 6.51 -0.27 -0.97
C ILE A 125 6.13 0.98 -0.20
N VAL A 126 7.01 1.99 -0.23
CA VAL A 126 6.84 3.25 0.51
C VAL A 126 6.34 4.34 -0.41
N MET A 127 5.19 4.89 -0.07
CA MET A 127 4.54 6.01 -0.77
C MET A 127 4.58 7.24 0.11
N GLY A 128 4.99 8.37 -0.47
CA GLY A 128 5.11 9.62 0.24
C GLY A 128 3.90 10.55 0.12
N ASN A 129 4.01 11.70 0.76
CA ASN A 129 3.03 12.80 0.68
C ASN A 129 2.88 13.31 -0.76
N GLU A 130 1.70 13.78 -1.12
CA GLU A 130 1.33 14.24 -2.46
C GLU A 130 2.17 15.42 -2.97
N HIS A 131 2.64 16.26 -2.07
CA HIS A 131 3.40 17.48 -2.42
C HIS A 131 4.89 17.34 -2.14
N ARG A 132 5.22 16.71 -1.01
CA ARG A 132 6.62 16.60 -0.51
C ARG A 132 7.30 15.31 -0.94
N GLY A 133 6.54 14.32 -1.40
CA GLY A 133 7.06 12.97 -1.62
C GLY A 133 7.41 12.28 -0.30
N ILE A 134 8.37 11.37 -0.34
CA ILE A 134 8.97 10.74 0.84
C ILE A 134 10.03 11.65 1.46
N SER A 135 10.28 11.49 2.77
CA SER A 135 11.38 12.18 3.46
C SER A 135 12.75 11.68 3.01
N GLU A 136 13.79 12.48 3.28
CA GLU A 136 15.18 12.04 3.08
C GLU A 136 15.50 10.83 3.97
N GLU A 137 15.02 10.82 5.23
CA GLU A 137 15.18 9.68 6.13
C GLU A 137 14.58 8.41 5.53
N ALA A 138 13.40 8.51 4.86
CA ALA A 138 12.79 7.38 4.16
C ALA A 138 13.61 6.93 2.96
N ALA A 139 14.16 7.87 2.20
CA ALA A 139 14.99 7.57 1.04
C ALA A 139 16.31 6.88 1.44
N GLU A 140 17.02 7.43 2.42
CA GLU A 140 18.31 6.92 2.90
C GLU A 140 18.18 5.57 3.61
N GLY A 141 17.07 5.34 4.32
CA GLY A 141 16.82 4.11 5.07
C GLY A 141 16.33 2.94 4.23
N ALA A 142 15.87 3.19 2.99
CA ALA A 142 15.34 2.18 2.07
C ALA A 142 16.46 1.32 1.47
N ASP A 143 16.13 0.08 1.07
CA ASP A 143 17.05 -0.81 0.37
C ASP A 143 17.17 -0.45 -1.12
N GLY A 144 16.22 0.34 -1.63
CA GLY A 144 16.27 0.88 -2.98
C GLY A 144 15.22 1.96 -3.22
N LEU A 145 15.54 2.83 -4.19
CA LEU A 145 14.63 3.84 -4.69
C LEU A 145 14.04 3.38 -6.02
N ILE A 146 12.72 3.52 -6.15
CA ILE A 146 11.99 3.12 -7.36
C ILE A 146 11.28 4.31 -7.98
N TYR A 147 11.24 4.33 -9.30
CA TYR A 147 10.41 5.26 -10.05
C TYR A 147 9.61 4.54 -11.15
N ILE A 148 8.48 5.13 -11.52
CA ILE A 148 7.65 4.68 -12.63
C ILE A 148 8.13 5.45 -13.88
N PRO A 149 8.60 4.77 -14.96
CA PRO A 149 9.06 5.46 -16.15
C PRO A 149 7.91 6.14 -16.88
N MET A 150 8.10 7.43 -17.18
CA MET A 150 7.14 8.23 -17.92
C MET A 150 7.69 8.66 -19.26
N LYS A 151 6.82 8.85 -20.26
CA LYS A 151 7.17 9.21 -21.64
C LYS A 151 6.60 10.58 -22.05
N GLY A 152 5.79 11.18 -21.19
CA GLY A 152 5.18 12.49 -21.42
C GLY A 152 5.94 13.63 -20.77
N MET A 153 5.33 14.83 -20.80
CA MET A 153 5.89 16.05 -20.19
C MET A 153 5.72 16.12 -18.67
N VAL A 154 4.82 15.31 -18.12
CA VAL A 154 4.59 15.27 -16.66
C VAL A 154 5.71 14.52 -15.97
N GLU A 155 6.17 15.04 -14.84
CA GLU A 155 7.26 14.45 -14.04
C GLU A 155 6.74 13.44 -12.99
N SER A 156 5.47 13.52 -12.63
CA SER A 156 4.87 12.63 -11.64
C SER A 156 3.41 12.33 -11.97
N VAL A 157 2.90 11.25 -11.41
CA VAL A 157 1.46 10.93 -11.38
C VAL A 157 0.94 11.03 -9.96
N ASN A 158 -0.37 11.14 -9.81
CA ASN A 158 -1.01 11.13 -8.49
C ASN A 158 -0.55 9.94 -7.66
N VAL A 159 -0.35 10.13 -6.35
CA VAL A 159 0.18 9.11 -5.44
C VAL A 159 -0.66 7.82 -5.41
N SER A 160 -1.98 7.93 -5.52
CA SER A 160 -2.84 6.75 -5.57
C SER A 160 -2.70 5.97 -6.88
N VAL A 161 -2.43 6.66 -7.98
CA VAL A 161 -2.13 6.05 -9.28
C VAL A 161 -0.76 5.38 -9.22
N ALA A 162 0.26 6.07 -8.72
CA ALA A 162 1.60 5.50 -8.53
C ALA A 162 1.55 4.23 -7.66
N SER A 163 0.81 4.31 -6.54
CA SER A 163 0.60 3.17 -5.65
C SER A 163 -0.04 1.98 -6.39
N ALA A 164 -1.10 2.22 -7.15
CA ALA A 164 -1.76 1.16 -7.92
C ALA A 164 -0.80 0.50 -8.92
N ILE A 165 -0.01 1.29 -9.67
CA ILE A 165 0.97 0.75 -10.62
C ILE A 165 1.99 -0.15 -9.91
N CYS A 166 2.55 0.30 -8.78
CA CYS A 166 3.52 -0.48 -8.01
C CYS A 166 2.91 -1.80 -7.48
N LEU A 167 1.70 -1.73 -6.96
CA LEU A 167 1.01 -2.88 -6.38
C LEU A 167 0.61 -3.91 -7.43
N PHE A 168 0.08 -3.47 -8.57
CA PHE A 168 -0.29 -4.38 -9.66
C PHE A 168 0.94 -5.00 -10.32
N GLU A 169 2.07 -4.29 -10.38
CA GLU A 169 3.33 -4.89 -10.82
C GLU A 169 3.82 -5.97 -9.84
N ALA A 170 3.75 -5.70 -8.53
CA ALA A 170 4.10 -6.72 -7.53
C ALA A 170 3.18 -7.97 -7.63
N MET A 171 1.89 -7.76 -7.85
CA MET A 171 0.94 -8.86 -8.05
C MET A 171 1.21 -9.64 -9.35
N ARG A 172 1.68 -8.96 -10.42
CA ARG A 172 1.98 -9.57 -11.70
C ARG A 172 3.18 -10.53 -11.63
N GLN A 173 4.20 -10.17 -10.84
CA GLN A 173 5.40 -11.02 -10.69
C GLN A 173 5.09 -12.26 -9.86
#